data_21869c55252c7100129c98341f70cef6
#
_entry.id   21869c55252c7100129c98341f70cef6
#
_cell.length_a   1.000
_cell.length_b   1.000
_cell.length_c   1.000
_cell.angle_alpha   90.00
_cell.angle_beta   90.00
_cell.angle_gamma   90.00
#
_symmetry.space_group_name_H-M   'P 1'
#
loop_
_entity.id
_entity.type
_entity.pdbx_description
1 polymer ?
#
loop_
_entity_poly.entity_id
_entity_poly.type
_entity_poly.pdbx_seq_one_letter_code
_entity_poly.pdbx_strand_id
1 'polypeptide(L)'
;MKKNYLPLVLSVLLQFVFIACKSQVKQQEDELYSSHLQRLVKLTIISTPVPDDKRKLHLLLLNDGQDIERFRVKEIVDSLWKKKLIPPLLVIGIHAGDRLKEYGVANYPDYANRGDKAVNYDAFIADELFAFAKKKAGIRKFNSAVMAGCSLGGLSAFDIAWNHADKINKVGVFSGSFWWRDKDDKAADYSDEKDRIMLSKTRSSSKKPHLKYWFYAGGKEEESDRDKDGIIDVIDDTKDLIQLIKSKNVCSANDIVYKEDPNGKHDYPYWSAQLPGFLIWAFGK
;
A
#
# COMPACT_ATOMS: atom_id res chain seq x y z
N MET A 1 31.83 -5.71 81.88
CA MET A 1 31.14 -6.46 80.82
C MET A 1 30.40 -5.50 79.90
N LYS A 2 30.99 -5.13 78.72
CA LYS A 2 30.34 -4.27 77.72
C LYS A 2 29.81 -5.16 76.63
N LYS A 3 28.50 -5.17 76.39
CA LYS A 3 27.86 -5.90 75.29
C LYS A 3 27.89 -4.99 74.05
N ASN A 4 28.61 -5.39 73.04
CA ASN A 4 28.60 -4.79 71.72
C ASN A 4 27.38 -5.30 70.95
N TYR A 5 26.45 -4.45 70.60
CA TYR A 5 25.39 -4.75 69.63
C TYR A 5 25.86 -4.30 68.26
N LEU A 6 25.98 -5.25 67.32
CA LEU A 6 26.27 -5.06 65.92
C LEU A 6 24.91 -4.80 65.21
N PRO A 7 24.66 -3.71 64.53
CA PRO A 7 23.43 -3.54 63.77
C PRO A 7 23.49 -4.32 62.48
N LEU A 8 22.56 -5.25 62.33
CA LEU A 8 22.31 -5.99 61.09
C LEU A 8 21.69 -5.04 60.06
N VAL A 9 22.49 -4.53 59.12
CA VAL A 9 21.98 -3.74 57.98
C VAL A 9 21.42 -4.70 56.96
N LEU A 10 20.12 -4.85 56.91
CA LEU A 10 19.39 -5.65 55.91
C LEU A 10 19.31 -4.82 54.60
N SER A 11 20.26 -5.08 53.72
CA SER A 11 20.26 -4.48 52.37
C SER A 11 19.20 -5.18 51.49
N VAL A 12 18.04 -4.59 51.37
CA VAL A 12 17.03 -5.02 50.41
C VAL A 12 17.45 -4.54 49.01
N LEU A 13 18.11 -5.39 48.26
CA LEU A 13 18.34 -5.20 46.82
C LEU A 13 17.01 -5.35 46.11
N LEU A 14 16.36 -4.19 45.81
CA LEU A 14 15.22 -4.14 44.91
C LEU A 14 15.74 -4.39 43.48
N GLN A 15 15.72 -5.65 43.04
CA GLN A 15 15.96 -5.99 41.64
C GLN A 15 14.75 -5.51 40.82
N PHE A 16 14.85 -4.35 40.24
CA PHE A 16 13.97 -3.96 39.15
C PHE A 16 14.29 -4.88 37.96
N VAL A 17 13.57 -5.97 37.86
CA VAL A 17 13.52 -6.75 36.63
C VAL A 17 12.79 -5.88 35.60
N PHE A 18 13.56 -5.12 34.80
CA PHE A 18 13.06 -4.52 33.57
C PHE A 18 12.74 -5.70 32.64
N ILE A 19 11.50 -6.17 32.67
CA ILE A 19 10.92 -6.94 31.59
C ILE A 19 10.82 -5.96 30.42
N ALA A 20 11.91 -5.80 29.69
CA ALA A 20 11.89 -5.18 28.39
C ALA A 20 11.04 -6.09 27.50
N CYS A 21 9.75 -5.85 27.49
CA CYS A 21 8.85 -6.45 26.52
C CYS A 21 9.37 -6.03 25.14
N LYS A 22 10.18 -6.89 24.52
CA LYS A 22 10.71 -6.72 23.16
C LYS A 22 9.57 -6.90 22.18
N SER A 23 8.66 -5.96 22.17
CA SER A 23 7.64 -5.76 21.15
C SER A 23 8.30 -5.07 19.94
N GLN A 24 9.24 -5.74 19.32
CA GLN A 24 9.98 -5.15 18.21
C GLN A 24 9.38 -5.60 16.89
N VAL A 25 9.06 -4.63 16.04
CA VAL A 25 8.71 -4.89 14.64
C VAL A 25 9.93 -5.50 13.94
N LYS A 26 9.73 -6.67 13.32
CA LYS A 26 10.78 -7.42 12.63
C LYS A 26 10.70 -7.14 11.13
N GLN A 27 11.87 -7.13 10.50
CA GLN A 27 11.99 -7.11 9.05
C GLN A 27 12.88 -8.28 8.63
N GLN A 28 12.52 -8.93 7.55
CA GLN A 28 13.27 -10.01 6.92
C GLN A 28 13.02 -10.03 5.43
N GLU A 29 14.00 -10.52 4.69
CA GLU A 29 13.86 -10.80 3.27
C GLU A 29 13.34 -12.22 3.06
N ASP A 30 12.59 -12.41 1.98
CA ASP A 30 12.10 -13.71 1.51
C ASP A 30 11.98 -13.71 -0.01
N GLU A 31 11.74 -14.87 -0.58
CA GLU A 31 11.57 -15.04 -2.02
C GLU A 31 10.43 -16.01 -2.31
N LEU A 32 9.69 -15.73 -3.38
CA LEU A 32 8.62 -16.59 -3.88
C LEU A 32 8.80 -16.80 -5.39
N TYR A 33 8.97 -18.04 -5.83
CA TYR A 33 8.90 -18.32 -7.25
C TYR A 33 7.46 -18.17 -7.73
N SER A 34 7.29 -17.32 -8.75
CA SER A 34 6.01 -17.12 -9.41
C SER A 34 5.93 -17.88 -10.71
N SER A 35 4.93 -18.74 -10.83
CA SER A 35 4.62 -19.41 -12.09
C SER A 35 3.95 -18.46 -13.10
N HIS A 36 3.25 -17.43 -12.63
CA HIS A 36 2.67 -16.41 -13.51
C HIS A 36 3.74 -15.49 -14.10
N LEU A 37 4.72 -15.07 -13.28
CA LEU A 37 5.80 -14.16 -13.71
C LEU A 37 7.03 -14.88 -14.25
N GLN A 38 7.13 -16.21 -14.09
CA GLN A 38 8.27 -17.05 -14.49
C GLN A 38 9.60 -16.56 -13.90
N ARG A 39 9.58 -16.10 -12.63
CA ARG A 39 10.75 -15.60 -11.90
C ARG A 39 10.63 -15.75 -10.40
N LEU A 40 11.75 -15.66 -9.69
CA LEU A 40 11.77 -15.40 -8.28
C LEU A 40 11.38 -13.94 -8.00
N VAL A 41 10.38 -13.76 -7.15
CA VAL A 41 9.95 -12.45 -6.65
C VAL A 41 10.53 -12.25 -5.27
N LYS A 42 11.39 -11.24 -5.12
CA LYS A 42 11.92 -10.83 -3.82
C LYS A 42 10.83 -10.12 -3.01
N LEU A 43 10.80 -10.41 -1.72
CA LEU A 43 9.81 -9.89 -0.79
C LEU A 43 10.50 -9.34 0.46
N THR A 44 10.21 -8.10 0.84
CA THR A 44 10.59 -7.58 2.15
C THR A 44 9.40 -7.70 3.09
N ILE A 45 9.54 -8.50 4.14
CA ILE A 45 8.48 -8.79 5.09
C ILE A 45 8.72 -8.01 6.39
N ILE A 46 7.76 -7.14 6.75
CA ILE A 46 7.75 -6.42 8.03
C ILE A 46 6.58 -6.92 8.86
N SER A 47 6.83 -7.32 10.10
CA SER A 47 5.79 -7.85 10.98
C SER A 47 5.84 -7.24 12.38
N THR A 48 4.69 -6.81 12.88
CA THR A 48 4.49 -6.60 14.30
C THR A 48 4.52 -7.95 15.03
N PRO A 49 4.63 -7.99 16.36
CA PRO A 49 4.43 -9.23 17.11
C PRO A 49 3.11 -9.91 16.74
N VAL A 50 3.19 -11.22 16.49
CA VAL A 50 2.01 -12.02 16.13
C VAL A 50 1.10 -12.15 17.34
N PRO A 51 -0.19 -11.85 17.25
CA PRO A 51 -1.12 -11.98 18.37
C PRO A 51 -1.44 -13.46 18.65
N ASP A 52 -1.81 -13.78 19.89
CA ASP A 52 -2.29 -15.12 20.26
C ASP A 52 -3.53 -15.50 19.42
N ASP A 53 -4.47 -14.56 19.29
CA ASP A 53 -5.57 -14.69 18.35
C ASP A 53 -5.14 -14.20 16.96
N LYS A 54 -4.61 -15.12 16.18
CA LYS A 54 -4.13 -14.85 14.82
C LYS A 54 -5.20 -14.30 13.86
N ARG A 55 -6.50 -14.43 14.18
CA ARG A 55 -7.60 -13.85 13.39
C ARG A 55 -7.58 -12.32 13.41
N LYS A 56 -6.86 -11.70 14.35
CA LYS A 56 -6.67 -10.25 14.46
C LYS A 56 -5.54 -9.71 13.58
N LEU A 57 -4.83 -10.57 12.85
CA LEU A 57 -3.74 -10.15 11.99
C LEU A 57 -4.28 -9.53 10.69
N HIS A 58 -3.73 -8.39 10.33
CA HIS A 58 -4.03 -7.67 9.09
C HIS A 58 -2.88 -7.82 8.09
N LEU A 59 -3.16 -7.61 6.81
CA LEU A 59 -2.18 -7.68 5.72
C LEU A 59 -2.12 -6.35 4.97
N LEU A 60 -0.89 -5.85 4.75
CA LEU A 60 -0.60 -4.82 3.76
C LEU A 60 0.30 -5.42 2.67
N LEU A 61 -0.16 -5.39 1.44
CA LEU A 61 0.65 -5.63 0.24
C LEU A 61 1.10 -4.29 -0.31
N LEU A 62 2.39 -4.09 -0.46
CA LEU A 62 2.98 -2.83 -0.88
C LEU A 62 3.84 -3.04 -2.12
N ASN A 63 3.49 -2.38 -3.22
CA ASN A 63 4.29 -2.37 -4.43
C ASN A 63 5.62 -1.63 -4.20
N ASP A 64 6.60 -1.89 -5.04
CA ASP A 64 7.94 -1.32 -4.98
C ASP A 64 8.67 -1.63 -3.65
N GLY A 65 8.64 -2.91 -3.23
CA GLY A 65 9.30 -3.40 -2.02
C GLY A 65 10.80 -3.08 -1.95
N GLN A 66 11.47 -2.92 -3.10
CA GLN A 66 12.87 -2.49 -3.19
C GLN A 66 13.12 -1.09 -2.59
N ASP A 67 12.08 -0.25 -2.50
CA ASP A 67 12.15 1.11 -1.98
C ASP A 67 11.57 1.23 -0.55
N ILE A 68 11.30 0.11 0.12
CA ILE A 68 10.62 0.07 1.42
C ILE A 68 11.36 0.87 2.51
N GLU A 69 12.69 0.93 2.44
CA GLU A 69 13.54 1.74 3.33
C GLU A 69 13.36 3.24 3.04
N ARG A 70 13.34 3.65 1.76
CA ARG A 70 13.08 5.04 1.36
C ARG A 70 11.69 5.49 1.79
N PHE A 71 10.73 4.57 1.78
CA PHE A 71 9.36 4.82 2.25
C PHE A 71 9.24 4.76 3.78
N ARG A 72 10.33 4.40 4.50
CA ARG A 72 10.42 4.35 5.96
C ARG A 72 9.36 3.45 6.63
N VAL A 73 8.94 2.40 5.94
CA VAL A 73 7.77 1.60 6.34
C VAL A 73 7.98 0.96 7.70
N LYS A 74 9.14 0.32 7.93
CA LYS A 74 9.44 -0.34 9.20
C LYS A 74 9.43 0.62 10.39
N GLU A 75 10.08 1.78 10.22
CA GLU A 75 10.16 2.81 11.25
C GLU A 75 8.77 3.33 11.64
N ILE A 76 7.94 3.62 10.62
CA ILE A 76 6.59 4.15 10.81
C ILE A 76 5.69 3.09 11.45
N VAL A 77 5.72 1.84 10.98
CA VAL A 77 4.97 0.72 11.57
C VAL A 77 5.37 0.51 13.04
N ASP A 78 6.68 0.54 13.36
CA ASP A 78 7.18 0.37 14.72
C ASP A 78 6.70 1.51 15.65
N SER A 79 6.75 2.76 15.16
CA SER A 79 6.24 3.93 15.88
C SER A 79 4.74 3.81 16.17
N LEU A 80 3.93 3.49 15.16
CA LEU A 80 2.48 3.37 15.30
C LEU A 80 2.09 2.17 16.18
N TRP A 81 2.81 1.06 16.07
CA TRP A 81 2.63 -0.11 16.91
C TRP A 81 2.90 0.20 18.39
N LYS A 82 4.03 0.84 18.71
CA LYS A 82 4.38 1.26 20.07
C LYS A 82 3.34 2.20 20.69
N LYS A 83 2.76 3.06 19.86
CA LYS A 83 1.68 3.98 20.25
C LYS A 83 0.30 3.31 20.28
N LYS A 84 0.19 2.03 19.96
CA LYS A 84 -1.07 1.26 19.89
C LYS A 84 -2.11 1.87 18.91
N LEU A 85 -1.65 2.57 17.87
CA LEU A 85 -2.49 3.21 16.87
C LEU A 85 -2.89 2.26 15.73
N ILE A 86 -2.17 1.14 15.58
CA ILE A 86 -2.48 0.10 14.60
C ILE A 86 -2.55 -1.28 15.30
N PRO A 87 -3.37 -2.20 14.77
CA PRO A 87 -3.44 -3.58 15.24
C PRO A 87 -2.23 -4.40 14.75
N PRO A 88 -2.15 -5.70 15.10
CA PRO A 88 -1.16 -6.60 14.53
C PRO A 88 -1.19 -6.59 13.01
N LEU A 89 -0.03 -6.38 12.40
CA LEU A 89 0.12 -6.14 10.96
C LEU A 89 1.27 -6.96 10.37
N LEU A 90 1.01 -7.60 9.24
CA LEU A 90 2.00 -8.15 8.32
C LEU A 90 2.06 -7.24 7.09
N VAL A 91 3.22 -6.69 6.79
CA VAL A 91 3.48 -5.95 5.56
C VAL A 91 4.35 -6.82 4.66
N ILE A 92 3.99 -6.94 3.40
CA ILE A 92 4.81 -7.57 2.37
C ILE A 92 5.09 -6.53 1.29
N GLY A 93 6.33 -6.03 1.27
CA GLY A 93 6.86 -5.22 0.18
C GLY A 93 7.26 -6.13 -0.98
N ILE A 94 6.67 -5.92 -2.14
CA ILE A 94 6.83 -6.75 -3.33
C ILE A 94 7.82 -6.07 -4.25
N HIS A 95 9.00 -6.69 -4.48
CA HIS A 95 10.00 -6.14 -5.38
C HIS A 95 9.56 -6.34 -6.84
N ALA A 96 9.45 -5.23 -7.56
CA ALA A 96 9.22 -5.29 -8.99
C ALA A 96 10.40 -5.97 -9.71
N GLY A 97 10.11 -6.72 -10.74
CA GLY A 97 11.12 -7.19 -11.69
C GLY A 97 11.34 -6.14 -12.78
N ASP A 98 10.74 -6.36 -13.96
CA ASP A 98 10.64 -5.31 -14.95
C ASP A 98 9.40 -4.45 -14.64
N ARG A 99 9.62 -3.37 -13.90
CA ARG A 99 8.55 -2.52 -13.37
C ARG A 99 7.64 -1.96 -14.46
N LEU A 100 8.21 -1.60 -15.61
CA LEU A 100 7.44 -1.05 -16.73
C LEU A 100 6.61 -2.10 -17.46
N LYS A 101 6.94 -3.38 -17.34
CA LYS A 101 6.14 -4.47 -17.90
C LYS A 101 5.15 -5.05 -16.91
N GLU A 102 5.55 -5.20 -15.65
CA GLU A 102 4.72 -5.86 -14.63
C GLU A 102 3.66 -4.95 -14.03
N TYR A 103 3.89 -3.63 -14.00
CA TYR A 103 2.92 -2.66 -13.51
C TYR A 103 2.09 -2.06 -14.65
N GLY A 104 0.89 -1.61 -14.32
CA GLY A 104 -0.08 -1.07 -15.26
C GLY A 104 -1.49 -1.55 -14.93
N VAL A 105 -2.32 -1.66 -15.95
CA VAL A 105 -3.70 -2.16 -15.87
C VAL A 105 -3.77 -3.53 -16.54
N ALA A 106 -4.23 -4.54 -15.82
CA ALA A 106 -4.30 -5.92 -16.32
C ALA A 106 -5.11 -6.03 -17.62
N ASN A 107 -4.51 -6.64 -18.65
CA ASN A 107 -5.00 -6.78 -20.02
C ASN A 107 -5.05 -5.49 -20.84
N TYR A 108 -4.52 -4.37 -20.35
CA TYR A 108 -4.55 -3.09 -21.04
C TYR A 108 -3.16 -2.42 -20.97
N PRO A 109 -2.20 -2.87 -21.78
CA PRO A 109 -0.92 -2.17 -21.93
C PRO A 109 -1.18 -0.76 -22.46
N ASP A 110 -0.26 0.16 -22.18
CA ASP A 110 -0.38 1.51 -22.74
C ASP A 110 0.08 1.58 -24.21
N TYR A 111 -0.05 2.75 -24.82
CA TYR A 111 0.30 2.97 -26.22
C TYR A 111 1.78 2.66 -26.56
N ALA A 112 2.66 2.67 -25.56
CA ALA A 112 4.08 2.28 -25.71
C ALA A 112 4.32 0.79 -25.35
N ASN A 113 3.26 0.00 -25.23
CA ASN A 113 3.28 -1.41 -24.84
C ASN A 113 3.93 -1.67 -23.47
N ARG A 114 3.87 -0.67 -22.56
CA ARG A 114 4.20 -0.88 -21.15
C ARG A 114 3.03 -1.60 -20.47
N GLY A 115 3.31 -2.38 -19.42
CA GLY A 115 2.27 -3.15 -18.70
C GLY A 115 1.80 -4.41 -19.45
N ASP A 116 2.55 -4.89 -20.43
CA ASP A 116 2.23 -6.12 -21.19
C ASP A 116 2.19 -7.38 -20.29
N LYS A 117 2.83 -7.34 -19.10
CA LYS A 117 2.78 -8.38 -18.07
C LYS A 117 1.92 -8.03 -16.86
N ALA A 118 1.16 -6.93 -16.88
CA ALA A 118 0.35 -6.53 -15.75
C ALA A 118 -0.71 -7.59 -15.37
N VAL A 119 -1.26 -8.33 -16.33
CA VAL A 119 -2.16 -9.47 -16.08
C VAL A 119 -1.47 -10.60 -15.33
N ASN A 120 -0.19 -10.87 -15.63
CA ASN A 120 0.59 -11.90 -14.92
C ASN A 120 0.89 -11.46 -13.48
N TYR A 121 1.17 -10.16 -13.28
CA TYR A 121 1.39 -9.60 -11.96
C TYR A 121 0.10 -9.61 -11.11
N ASP A 122 -1.04 -9.27 -11.69
CA ASP A 122 -2.36 -9.36 -11.06
C ASP A 122 -2.65 -10.81 -10.60
N ALA A 123 -2.43 -11.80 -11.48
CA ALA A 123 -2.60 -13.22 -11.16
C ALA A 123 -1.61 -13.69 -10.07
N PHE A 124 -0.34 -13.26 -10.13
CA PHE A 124 0.64 -13.54 -9.09
C PHE A 124 0.18 -13.06 -7.71
N ILE A 125 -0.30 -11.83 -7.61
CA ILE A 125 -0.83 -11.27 -6.36
C ILE A 125 -1.99 -12.11 -5.85
N ALA A 126 -2.98 -12.37 -6.71
CA ALA A 126 -4.23 -13.00 -6.32
C ALA A 126 -4.09 -14.48 -5.93
N ASP A 127 -3.29 -15.23 -6.66
CA ASP A 127 -3.25 -16.68 -6.52
C ASP A 127 -2.06 -17.17 -5.70
N GLU A 128 -0.87 -16.58 -5.93
CA GLU A 128 0.37 -17.07 -5.33
C GLU A 128 0.74 -16.31 -4.05
N LEU A 129 0.74 -14.97 -4.10
CA LEU A 129 1.21 -14.16 -2.96
C LEU A 129 0.25 -14.22 -1.77
N PHE A 130 -1.06 -14.21 -2.00
CA PHE A 130 -2.03 -14.38 -0.90
C PHE A 130 -1.91 -15.76 -0.23
N ALA A 131 -1.66 -16.82 -1.01
CA ALA A 131 -1.44 -18.17 -0.47
C ALA A 131 -0.15 -18.20 0.35
N PHE A 132 0.94 -17.63 -0.17
CA PHE A 132 2.21 -17.48 0.55
C PHE A 132 2.03 -16.69 1.86
N ALA A 133 1.37 -15.54 1.83
CA ALA A 133 1.15 -14.70 3.01
C ALA A 133 0.39 -15.45 4.12
N LYS A 134 -0.67 -16.19 3.76
CA LYS A 134 -1.44 -17.02 4.70
C LYS A 134 -0.58 -18.12 5.30
N LYS A 135 0.21 -18.83 4.48
CA LYS A 135 1.14 -19.89 4.93
C LYS A 135 2.20 -19.30 5.87
N LYS A 136 2.81 -18.18 5.50
CA LYS A 136 3.83 -17.48 6.29
C LYS A 136 3.31 -17.06 7.67
N ALA A 137 2.09 -16.55 7.73
CA ALA A 137 1.42 -16.14 8.97
C ALA A 137 0.83 -17.34 9.77
N GLY A 138 0.71 -18.51 9.17
CA GLY A 138 0.07 -19.68 9.77
C GLY A 138 -1.43 -19.46 10.05
N ILE A 139 -2.14 -18.84 9.08
CA ILE A 139 -3.58 -18.51 9.18
C ILE A 139 -4.33 -18.90 7.90
N ARG A 140 -5.65 -18.99 8.01
CA ARG A 140 -6.51 -19.23 6.85
C ARG A 140 -7.02 -17.93 6.22
N LYS A 141 -7.19 -16.87 7.03
CA LYS A 141 -7.76 -15.59 6.59
C LYS A 141 -7.19 -14.45 7.44
N PHE A 142 -6.84 -13.34 6.80
CA PHE A 142 -6.53 -12.07 7.46
C PHE A 142 -7.82 -11.37 7.91
N ASN A 143 -7.73 -10.56 8.96
CA ASN A 143 -8.86 -9.73 9.39
C ASN A 143 -9.25 -8.70 8.31
N SER A 144 -8.26 -8.08 7.70
CA SER A 144 -8.41 -7.32 6.46
C SER A 144 -7.12 -7.38 5.64
N ALA A 145 -7.23 -7.17 4.34
CA ALA A 145 -6.11 -7.02 3.45
C ALA A 145 -6.22 -5.70 2.69
N VAL A 146 -5.09 -5.02 2.57
CA VAL A 146 -4.95 -3.72 1.92
C VAL A 146 -3.84 -3.82 0.88
N MET A 147 -4.06 -3.22 -0.28
CA MET A 147 -3.04 -3.05 -1.33
C MET A 147 -2.66 -1.58 -1.41
N ALA A 148 -1.36 -1.28 -1.59
CA ALA A 148 -0.93 0.10 -1.75
C ALA A 148 0.29 0.21 -2.68
N GLY A 149 0.50 1.41 -3.21
CA GLY A 149 1.67 1.72 -4.04
C GLY A 149 1.76 3.19 -4.41
N CYS A 150 2.91 3.56 -4.96
CA CYS A 150 3.23 4.92 -5.39
C CYS A 150 3.35 4.98 -6.92
N SER A 151 2.93 6.09 -7.53
CA SER A 151 3.13 6.31 -8.97
C SER A 151 2.49 5.17 -9.80
N LEU A 152 3.25 4.55 -10.70
CA LEU A 152 2.82 3.37 -11.46
C LEU A 152 2.45 2.18 -10.55
N GLY A 153 3.14 2.04 -9.39
CA GLY A 153 2.77 1.05 -8.38
C GLY A 153 1.42 1.35 -7.73
N GLY A 154 1.02 2.63 -7.66
CA GLY A 154 -0.30 3.07 -7.20
C GLY A 154 -1.40 2.73 -8.19
N LEU A 155 -1.17 2.94 -9.49
CA LEU A 155 -2.08 2.50 -10.55
C LEU A 155 -2.33 0.99 -10.49
N SER A 156 -1.24 0.19 -10.41
CA SER A 156 -1.35 -1.28 -10.30
C SER A 156 -2.06 -1.71 -9.02
N ALA A 157 -1.78 -1.05 -7.89
CA ALA A 157 -2.46 -1.35 -6.62
C ALA A 157 -3.98 -1.11 -6.74
N PHE A 158 -4.38 -0.02 -7.40
CA PHE A 158 -5.79 0.28 -7.65
C PHE A 158 -6.45 -0.78 -8.54
N ASP A 159 -5.82 -1.11 -9.66
CA ASP A 159 -6.35 -2.10 -10.61
C ASP A 159 -6.51 -3.49 -9.97
N ILE A 160 -5.48 -3.96 -9.25
CA ILE A 160 -5.50 -5.25 -8.55
C ILE A 160 -6.60 -5.26 -7.48
N ALA A 161 -6.72 -4.20 -6.67
CA ALA A 161 -7.79 -4.12 -5.67
C ALA A 161 -9.18 -4.12 -6.32
N TRP A 162 -9.34 -3.42 -7.45
CA TRP A 162 -10.57 -3.41 -8.23
C TRP A 162 -10.96 -4.79 -8.76
N ASN A 163 -9.97 -5.54 -9.25
CA ASN A 163 -10.19 -6.90 -9.79
C ASN A 163 -10.50 -7.91 -8.68
N HIS A 164 -9.89 -7.76 -7.48
CA HIS A 164 -9.90 -8.73 -6.39
C HIS A 164 -10.50 -8.18 -5.09
N ALA A 165 -11.61 -7.46 -5.18
CA ALA A 165 -12.32 -6.91 -4.02
C ALA A 165 -12.92 -7.98 -3.07
N ASP A 166 -12.94 -9.23 -3.48
CA ASP A 166 -13.24 -10.39 -2.64
C ASP A 166 -12.10 -10.72 -1.65
N LYS A 167 -10.86 -10.35 -1.98
CA LYS A 167 -9.65 -10.60 -1.19
C LYS A 167 -9.12 -9.31 -0.53
N ILE A 168 -9.26 -8.17 -1.19
CA ILE A 168 -8.72 -6.86 -0.79
C ILE A 168 -9.88 -5.95 -0.37
N ASN A 169 -9.76 -5.31 0.78
CA ASN A 169 -10.82 -4.48 1.35
C ASN A 169 -10.60 -2.98 1.14
N LYS A 170 -9.34 -2.57 1.05
CA LYS A 170 -8.94 -1.17 0.95
C LYS A 170 -7.74 -1.02 0.00
N VAL A 171 -7.64 0.14 -0.63
CA VAL A 171 -6.50 0.48 -1.48
C VAL A 171 -5.94 1.86 -1.13
N GLY A 172 -4.61 1.97 -1.12
CA GLY A 172 -3.86 3.22 -0.95
C GLY A 172 -3.08 3.56 -2.20
N VAL A 173 -3.33 4.73 -2.75
CA VAL A 173 -2.66 5.23 -3.94
C VAL A 173 -1.97 6.54 -3.61
N PHE A 174 -0.66 6.55 -3.76
CA PHE A 174 0.18 7.73 -3.58
C PHE A 174 0.63 8.20 -4.96
N SER A 175 0.11 9.34 -5.43
CA SER A 175 0.45 9.93 -6.73
C SER A 175 0.27 8.95 -7.89
N GLY A 176 -0.93 8.35 -8.01
CA GLY A 176 -1.20 7.28 -8.97
C GLY A 176 -1.06 7.72 -10.41
N SER A 177 -0.43 6.91 -11.26
CA SER A 177 -0.24 7.18 -12.68
C SER A 177 -1.52 6.98 -13.49
N PHE A 178 -2.62 7.67 -13.13
CA PHE A 178 -3.92 7.52 -13.80
C PHE A 178 -3.97 8.13 -15.21
N TRP A 179 -2.90 8.84 -15.61
CA TRP A 179 -2.62 9.24 -16.98
C TRP A 179 -2.35 8.06 -17.94
N TRP A 180 -2.23 6.83 -17.42
CA TRP A 180 -2.00 5.62 -18.21
C TRP A 180 -3.04 5.47 -19.32
N ARG A 181 -2.59 5.50 -20.58
CA ARG A 181 -3.45 5.68 -21.74
C ARG A 181 -3.08 4.76 -22.89
N ASP A 182 -4.04 4.41 -23.72
CA ASP A 182 -3.87 3.54 -24.89
C ASP A 182 -3.52 4.31 -26.16
N LYS A 183 -3.51 5.65 -26.09
CA LYS A 183 -3.15 6.55 -27.19
C LYS A 183 -2.26 7.69 -26.70
N ASP A 184 -1.29 8.11 -27.53
CA ASP A 184 -0.45 9.27 -27.24
C ASP A 184 -1.33 10.53 -27.14
N ASP A 185 -1.13 11.38 -26.12
CA ASP A 185 -1.87 12.62 -25.91
C ASP A 185 -1.66 13.67 -27.01
N LYS A 186 -0.64 13.48 -27.84
CA LYS A 186 -0.37 14.31 -29.03
C LYS A 186 -1.10 13.83 -30.28
N ALA A 187 -1.77 12.69 -30.24
CA ALA A 187 -2.55 12.18 -31.36
C ALA A 187 -3.77 13.08 -31.58
N ALA A 188 -4.07 13.39 -32.83
CA ALA A 188 -5.16 14.31 -33.19
C ALA A 188 -6.54 13.82 -32.74
N ASP A 189 -6.71 12.54 -32.54
CA ASP A 189 -7.95 11.89 -32.09
C ASP A 189 -7.88 11.38 -30.64
N TYR A 190 -6.90 11.87 -29.84
CA TYR A 190 -6.82 11.59 -28.40
C TYR A 190 -8.01 12.20 -27.65
N SER A 191 -8.47 11.49 -26.66
CA SER A 191 -9.55 11.92 -25.76
C SER A 191 -9.29 11.47 -24.33
N ASP A 192 -9.14 12.40 -23.42
CA ASP A 192 -8.98 12.14 -21.97
C ASP A 192 -10.09 11.23 -21.41
N GLU A 193 -11.30 11.39 -21.92
CA GLU A 193 -12.43 10.59 -21.47
C GLU A 193 -12.34 9.12 -21.90
N LYS A 194 -11.81 8.86 -23.11
CA LYS A 194 -11.81 7.51 -23.73
C LYS A 194 -10.49 6.79 -23.54
N ASP A 195 -9.39 7.53 -23.69
CA ASP A 195 -8.06 6.92 -23.86
C ASP A 195 -7.30 6.76 -22.54
N ARG A 196 -7.75 7.38 -21.41
CA ARG A 196 -7.22 7.08 -20.07
C ARG A 196 -7.75 5.72 -19.61
N ILE A 197 -6.91 4.69 -19.68
CA ILE A 197 -7.28 3.27 -19.55
C ILE A 197 -8.01 2.96 -18.24
N MET A 198 -7.49 3.39 -17.07
CA MET A 198 -8.12 3.04 -15.79
C MET A 198 -9.48 3.70 -15.62
N LEU A 199 -9.64 4.94 -16.07
CA LEU A 199 -10.92 5.64 -16.05
C LEU A 199 -11.93 4.98 -17.00
N SER A 200 -11.49 4.64 -18.22
CA SER A 200 -12.33 3.94 -19.21
C SER A 200 -12.76 2.56 -18.70
N LYS A 201 -11.85 1.78 -18.12
CA LYS A 201 -12.13 0.48 -17.48
C LYS A 201 -13.13 0.63 -16.33
N THR A 202 -12.94 1.62 -15.46
CA THR A 202 -13.85 1.89 -14.35
C THR A 202 -15.23 2.28 -14.86
N ARG A 203 -15.31 3.15 -15.89
CA ARG A 203 -16.56 3.63 -16.50
C ARG A 203 -17.37 2.48 -17.10
N SER A 204 -16.72 1.62 -17.88
CA SER A 204 -17.36 0.50 -18.57
C SER A 204 -17.68 -0.69 -17.64
N SER A 205 -17.03 -0.78 -16.49
CA SER A 205 -17.23 -1.91 -15.57
C SER A 205 -18.65 -1.94 -14.98
N SER A 206 -19.27 -3.10 -15.00
CA SER A 206 -20.49 -3.37 -14.22
C SER A 206 -20.20 -3.73 -12.76
N LYS A 207 -18.93 -3.99 -12.40
CA LYS A 207 -18.52 -4.31 -11.03
C LYS A 207 -18.75 -3.12 -10.11
N LYS A 208 -19.22 -3.40 -8.90
CA LYS A 208 -19.27 -2.46 -7.79
C LYS A 208 -18.48 -3.04 -6.62
N PRO A 209 -17.16 -2.97 -6.67
CA PRO A 209 -16.32 -3.54 -5.62
C PRO A 209 -16.53 -2.80 -4.29
N HIS A 210 -16.75 -3.55 -3.21
CA HIS A 210 -16.84 -2.99 -1.86
C HIS A 210 -15.46 -2.66 -1.31
N LEU A 211 -14.86 -1.60 -1.86
CA LEU A 211 -13.53 -1.11 -1.48
C LEU A 211 -13.65 0.22 -0.75
N LYS A 212 -12.64 0.48 0.10
CA LYS A 212 -12.36 1.81 0.61
C LYS A 212 -11.06 2.33 -0.02
N TYR A 213 -11.03 3.62 -0.28
CA TYR A 213 -10.00 4.24 -1.09
C TYR A 213 -9.28 5.34 -0.31
N TRP A 214 -7.96 5.33 -0.38
CA TRP A 214 -7.10 6.42 0.04
C TRP A 214 -6.31 6.90 -1.15
N PHE A 215 -6.44 8.19 -1.48
CA PHE A 215 -5.66 8.84 -2.52
C PHE A 215 -4.84 9.97 -1.92
N TYR A 216 -3.63 10.13 -2.42
CA TYR A 216 -2.76 11.27 -2.18
C TYR A 216 -2.22 11.77 -3.50
N ALA A 217 -2.14 13.09 -3.69
CA ALA A 217 -1.45 13.77 -4.78
C ALA A 217 -0.73 15.02 -4.25
N GLY A 218 0.44 15.32 -4.79
CA GLY A 218 1.21 16.52 -4.48
C GLY A 218 1.03 17.58 -5.57
N GLY A 219 1.00 18.84 -5.18
CA GLY A 219 0.79 19.98 -6.10
C GLY A 219 2.04 20.43 -6.86
N LYS A 220 3.21 19.81 -6.61
CA LYS A 220 4.49 20.13 -7.28
C LYS A 220 5.18 18.85 -7.78
N GLU A 221 4.40 17.88 -8.27
CA GLU A 221 4.92 16.60 -8.73
C GLU A 221 5.42 16.64 -10.17
N GLU A 222 4.81 17.46 -10.99
CA GLU A 222 5.07 17.60 -12.43
C GLU A 222 4.65 18.99 -12.92
N GLU A 223 4.89 19.27 -14.19
CA GLU A 223 4.46 20.48 -14.89
C GLU A 223 3.39 20.17 -15.97
N SER A 224 3.03 18.89 -16.11
CA SER A 224 2.05 18.44 -17.10
C SER A 224 0.66 18.91 -16.72
N ASP A 225 -0.02 19.59 -17.68
CA ASP A 225 -1.36 20.14 -17.59
C ASP A 225 -1.93 20.07 -19.02
N ARG A 226 -2.59 18.95 -19.34
CA ARG A 226 -3.02 18.60 -20.70
C ARG A 226 -4.13 19.50 -21.22
N ASP A 227 -5.07 19.85 -20.36
CA ASP A 227 -6.24 20.65 -20.72
C ASP A 227 -6.05 22.15 -20.47
N LYS A 228 -4.92 22.53 -19.83
CA LYS A 228 -4.49 23.92 -19.57
C LYS A 228 -5.44 24.70 -18.67
N ASP A 229 -6.00 24.02 -17.68
CA ASP A 229 -6.87 24.65 -16.68
C ASP A 229 -6.11 25.18 -15.44
N GLY A 230 -4.80 24.93 -15.35
CA GLY A 230 -3.91 25.35 -14.28
C GLY A 230 -3.78 24.31 -13.16
N ILE A 231 -4.33 23.11 -13.35
CA ILE A 231 -4.19 21.98 -12.43
C ILE A 231 -3.31 20.93 -13.11
N ILE A 232 -2.34 20.39 -12.38
CA ILE A 232 -1.44 19.36 -12.95
C ILE A 232 -2.15 18.01 -13.10
N ASP A 233 -1.78 17.27 -14.13
CA ASP A 233 -2.43 16.02 -14.54
C ASP A 233 -2.61 14.98 -13.42
N VAL A 234 -1.63 14.81 -12.54
CA VAL A 234 -1.74 13.84 -11.44
C VAL A 234 -2.89 14.15 -10.47
N ILE A 235 -3.19 15.44 -10.28
CA ILE A 235 -4.30 15.89 -9.44
C ILE A 235 -5.62 15.68 -10.17
N ASP A 236 -5.71 16.12 -11.42
CA ASP A 236 -6.91 15.99 -12.23
C ASP A 236 -7.29 14.54 -12.47
N ASP A 237 -6.37 13.73 -12.93
CA ASP A 237 -6.60 12.30 -13.15
C ASP A 237 -7.11 11.60 -11.88
N THR A 238 -6.57 11.98 -10.72
CA THR A 238 -7.01 11.43 -9.43
C THR A 238 -8.41 11.91 -9.07
N LYS A 239 -8.71 13.21 -9.24
CA LYS A 239 -10.04 13.77 -8.96
C LYS A 239 -11.10 13.22 -9.90
N ASP A 240 -10.79 13.07 -11.18
CA ASP A 240 -11.68 12.48 -12.18
C ASP A 240 -12.05 11.04 -11.83
N LEU A 241 -11.05 10.23 -11.44
CA LEU A 241 -11.30 8.85 -11.01
C LEU A 241 -12.18 8.81 -9.76
N ILE A 242 -11.92 9.67 -8.77
CA ILE A 242 -12.74 9.78 -7.56
C ILE A 242 -14.18 10.17 -7.91
N GLN A 243 -14.37 11.16 -8.80
CA GLN A 243 -15.69 11.57 -9.24
C GLN A 243 -16.42 10.45 -9.97
N LEU A 244 -15.71 9.71 -10.82
CA LEU A 244 -16.26 8.56 -11.53
C LEU A 244 -16.71 7.46 -10.56
N ILE A 245 -15.91 7.10 -9.57
CA ILE A 245 -16.27 6.13 -8.53
C ILE A 245 -17.54 6.56 -7.79
N LYS A 246 -17.63 7.84 -7.41
CA LYS A 246 -18.81 8.41 -6.73
C LYS A 246 -20.05 8.38 -7.62
N SER A 247 -19.95 8.83 -8.88
CA SER A 247 -21.08 8.88 -9.82
C SER A 247 -21.65 7.49 -10.13
N LYS A 248 -20.81 6.48 -10.13
CA LYS A 248 -21.22 5.07 -10.32
C LYS A 248 -21.81 4.43 -9.06
N ASN A 249 -21.84 5.12 -7.92
CA ASN A 249 -22.25 4.55 -6.63
C ASN A 249 -21.53 3.24 -6.31
N VAL A 250 -20.20 3.20 -6.53
CA VAL A 250 -19.36 2.03 -6.25
C VAL A 250 -19.16 1.87 -4.75
N CYS A 251 -19.05 3.00 -4.03
CA CYS A 251 -18.90 3.05 -2.57
C CYS A 251 -19.58 4.30 -2.02
N SER A 252 -19.67 4.42 -0.69
CA SER A 252 -20.13 5.66 -0.06
C SER A 252 -19.07 6.75 -0.12
N ALA A 253 -19.47 8.01 -0.02
CA ALA A 253 -18.53 9.13 0.03
C ALA A 253 -17.54 9.02 1.22
N ASN A 254 -17.97 8.41 2.31
CA ASN A 254 -17.15 8.19 3.52
C ASN A 254 -16.09 7.09 3.34
N ASP A 255 -16.19 6.30 2.27
CA ASP A 255 -15.22 5.26 1.95
C ASP A 255 -14.03 5.79 1.13
N ILE A 256 -14.05 7.09 0.77
CA ILE A 256 -13.00 7.74 0.00
C ILE A 256 -12.33 8.81 0.84
N VAL A 257 -11.02 8.69 1.01
CA VAL A 257 -10.15 9.74 1.57
C VAL A 257 -9.27 10.26 0.45
N TYR A 258 -9.28 11.58 0.24
CA TYR A 258 -8.35 12.25 -0.65
C TYR A 258 -7.54 13.28 0.11
N LYS A 259 -6.22 13.24 -0.07
CA LYS A 259 -5.26 14.19 0.51
C LYS A 259 -4.48 14.85 -0.61
N GLU A 260 -4.54 16.17 -0.66
CA GLU A 260 -3.77 16.99 -1.55
C GLU A 260 -2.77 17.81 -0.74
N ASP A 261 -1.49 17.76 -1.11
CA ASP A 261 -0.45 18.56 -0.50
C ASP A 261 0.06 19.57 -1.54
N PRO A 262 -0.23 20.87 -1.41
CA PRO A 262 0.16 21.87 -2.41
C PRO A 262 1.68 22.00 -2.58
N ASN A 263 2.47 21.48 -1.65
CA ASN A 263 3.93 21.47 -1.72
C ASN A 263 4.51 20.06 -1.97
N GLY A 264 3.66 19.06 -2.08
CA GLY A 264 4.04 17.67 -2.33
C GLY A 264 4.75 17.50 -3.67
N LYS A 265 5.81 16.70 -3.67
CA LYS A 265 6.56 16.33 -4.88
C LYS A 265 6.47 14.83 -5.11
N HIS A 266 6.78 14.39 -6.32
CA HIS A 266 6.75 12.99 -6.72
C HIS A 266 7.96 12.23 -6.17
N ASP A 267 8.06 12.13 -4.82
CA ASP A 267 9.19 11.47 -4.15
C ASP A 267 8.80 10.91 -2.77
N TYR A 268 9.56 9.93 -2.32
CA TYR A 268 9.36 9.18 -1.07
C TYR A 268 9.26 10.04 0.19
N PRO A 269 10.02 11.14 0.40
CA PRO A 269 9.85 11.97 1.58
C PRO A 269 8.41 12.48 1.78
N TYR A 270 7.74 12.86 0.68
CA TYR A 270 6.35 13.34 0.72
C TYR A 270 5.37 12.19 0.94
N TRP A 271 5.55 11.07 0.25
CA TRP A 271 4.72 9.87 0.45
C TRP A 271 4.89 9.30 1.86
N SER A 272 6.13 9.27 2.40
CA SER A 272 6.42 8.82 3.77
C SER A 272 5.74 9.67 4.83
N ALA A 273 5.60 10.98 4.60
CA ALA A 273 4.87 11.88 5.50
C ALA A 273 3.38 11.52 5.59
N GLN A 274 2.79 10.96 4.54
CA GLN A 274 1.38 10.55 4.51
C GLN A 274 1.15 9.12 5.04
N LEU A 275 2.18 8.29 5.05
CA LEU A 275 2.08 6.88 5.42
C LEU A 275 1.50 6.64 6.83
N PRO A 276 1.83 7.43 7.89
CA PRO A 276 1.19 7.26 9.20
C PRO A 276 -0.33 7.43 9.14
N GLY A 277 -0.81 8.48 8.48
CA GLY A 277 -2.24 8.76 8.31
C GLY A 277 -2.94 7.64 7.51
N PHE A 278 -2.31 7.17 6.42
CA PHE A 278 -2.79 6.04 5.65
C PHE A 278 -2.90 4.76 6.50
N LEU A 279 -1.87 4.39 7.27
CA LEU A 279 -1.89 3.18 8.08
C LEU A 279 -2.94 3.24 9.20
N ILE A 280 -3.15 4.41 9.81
CA ILE A 280 -4.22 4.61 10.81
C ILE A 280 -5.59 4.48 10.14
N TRP A 281 -5.81 5.10 8.98
CA TRP A 281 -7.05 4.94 8.22
C TRP A 281 -7.28 3.49 7.79
N ALA A 282 -6.23 2.83 7.32
CA ALA A 282 -6.34 1.46 6.81
C ALA A 282 -6.64 0.44 7.90
N PHE A 283 -6.00 0.58 9.07
CA PHE A 283 -5.96 -0.45 10.11
C PHE A 283 -6.34 0.06 11.50
N GLY A 284 -6.35 1.37 11.76
CA GLY A 284 -6.68 1.96 13.06
C GLY A 284 -8.09 1.58 13.55
N LYS A 285 -8.27 1.77 14.86
CA LYS A 285 -9.55 1.50 15.53
C LYS A 285 -10.52 2.67 15.34
#